data_26481d4b165afc4fe4b0274e9ca98828
#
_entry.id   26481d4b165afc4fe4b0274e9ca98828
#
_cell.length_a   1.000
_cell.length_b   1.000
_cell.length_c   1.000
_cell.angle_alpha   90.00
_cell.angle_beta   90.00
_cell.angle_gamma   90.00
#
_symmetry.space_group_name_H-M   'P 1'
#
loop_
_entity.id
_entity.type
_entity.pdbx_description
1 polymer ?
#
loop_
_entity_poly.entity_id
_entity_poly.type
_entity_poly.pdbx_seq_one_letter_code
_entity_poly.pdbx_strand_id
1 'polypeptide(L)'
;MTQEELNKIVEQHQHWLKEDCEGWEDMKANLSEANLSEANLRGANLSEADLSGADLSGADLSGADQFRLGKVLDEPLTGYKKTKEGVVITAEIPAGAIVFCINGSKCRANKAKITDMDGREVLHSQYDNSLEYRLGQEINIKDFNLMYNVECASGFHFFKTRKEAEEYN
;
A
#
# COMPACT_ATOMS: atom_id res chain seq x y z
N MET A 1 19.97 10.46 -1.17
CA MET A 1 19.72 11.26 0.05
C MET A 1 20.28 10.52 1.25
N THR A 2 20.94 11.21 2.17
CA THR A 2 21.42 10.60 3.42
C THR A 2 20.29 10.46 4.44
N GLN A 3 20.45 9.57 5.43
CA GLN A 3 19.47 9.45 6.52
C GLN A 3 19.34 10.75 7.35
N GLU A 4 20.42 11.50 7.49
CA GLU A 4 20.42 12.77 8.22
C GLU A 4 19.61 13.86 7.49
N GLU A 5 19.76 13.97 6.18
CA GLU A 5 18.95 14.85 5.33
C GLU A 5 17.46 14.47 5.40
N LEU A 6 17.18 13.18 5.33
CA LEU A 6 15.81 12.65 5.43
C LEU A 6 15.17 12.98 6.79
N ASN A 7 15.90 12.77 7.88
CA ASN A 7 15.41 13.08 9.23
C ASN A 7 15.05 14.56 9.37
N LYS A 8 15.88 15.46 8.81
CA LYS A 8 15.60 16.89 8.81
C LYS A 8 14.33 17.24 8.03
N ILE A 9 14.14 16.62 6.86
CA ILE A 9 12.92 16.82 6.05
C ILE A 9 11.69 16.34 6.82
N VAL A 10 11.77 15.17 7.48
CA VAL A 10 10.68 14.63 8.29
C VAL A 10 10.36 15.53 9.48
N GLU A 11 11.39 16.08 10.16
CA GLU A 11 11.21 17.02 11.27
C GLU A 11 10.53 18.31 10.80
N GLN A 12 10.97 18.92 9.71
CA GLN A 12 10.33 20.09 9.11
C GLN A 12 8.87 19.80 8.74
N HIS A 13 8.60 18.64 8.16
CA HIS A 13 7.24 18.23 7.82
C HIS A 13 6.34 18.07 9.05
N GLN A 14 6.87 17.69 10.21
CA GLN A 14 6.10 17.69 11.46
C GLN A 14 5.63 19.11 11.84
N HIS A 15 6.45 20.13 11.63
CA HIS A 15 6.06 21.52 11.83
C HIS A 15 4.98 21.95 10.82
N TRP A 16 5.10 21.51 9.56
CA TRP A 16 4.06 21.74 8.55
C TRP A 16 2.72 21.14 8.97
N LEU A 17 2.72 19.90 9.47
CA LEU A 17 1.49 19.21 9.92
C LEU A 17 0.84 19.84 11.13
N LYS A 18 1.61 20.51 12.00
CA LYS A 18 1.14 21.11 13.25
C LYS A 18 0.89 22.61 13.12
N GLU A 19 1.38 23.26 12.06
CA GLU A 19 1.32 24.71 11.87
C GLU A 19 1.89 25.48 13.08
N ASP A 20 2.99 24.96 13.69
CA ASP A 20 3.43 25.36 15.03
C ASP A 20 4.69 26.23 15.08
N CYS A 21 5.19 26.72 13.95
CA CYS A 21 6.35 27.61 13.90
C CYS A 21 6.26 28.62 12.76
N GLU A 22 7.08 29.66 12.78
CA GLU A 22 7.18 30.64 11.69
C GLU A 22 7.75 29.99 10.43
N GLY A 23 7.10 30.21 9.26
CA GLY A 23 7.52 29.65 7.96
C GLY A 23 7.16 28.19 7.77
N TRP A 24 6.22 27.64 8.57
CA TRP A 24 5.77 26.26 8.44
C TRP A 24 5.17 25.94 7.05
N GLU A 25 4.61 26.92 6.38
CA GLU A 25 3.96 26.76 5.07
C GLU A 25 4.91 26.17 4.00
N ASP A 26 6.21 26.46 4.12
CA ASP A 26 7.26 26.01 3.20
C ASP A 26 7.91 24.66 3.62
N MET A 27 7.46 24.09 4.76
CA MET A 27 8.07 22.90 5.36
C MET A 27 7.42 21.58 4.95
N LYS A 28 6.47 21.61 4.01
CA LYS A 28 5.88 20.39 3.47
C LYS A 28 6.94 19.52 2.79
N ALA A 29 7.04 18.25 3.23
CA ALA A 29 8.01 17.33 2.65
C ALA A 29 7.69 17.05 1.17
N ASN A 30 8.65 17.39 0.30
CA ASN A 30 8.69 16.93 -1.07
C ASN A 30 9.81 15.89 -1.20
N LEU A 31 9.42 14.64 -1.33
CA LEU A 31 10.29 13.47 -1.50
C LEU A 31 10.06 12.81 -2.86
N SER A 32 9.47 13.55 -3.81
CA SER A 32 9.22 13.04 -5.16
C SER A 32 10.54 12.62 -5.84
N GLU A 33 10.49 11.45 -6.50
CA GLU A 33 11.63 10.84 -7.19
C GLU A 33 12.86 10.56 -6.29
N ALA A 34 12.74 10.73 -4.96
CA ALA A 34 13.84 10.50 -4.05
C ALA A 34 14.20 9.01 -3.96
N ASN A 35 15.52 8.72 -3.92
CA ASN A 35 15.98 7.40 -3.52
C ASN A 35 15.95 7.30 -1.99
N LEU A 36 14.96 6.54 -1.46
CA LEU A 36 14.74 6.22 -0.05
C LEU A 36 14.95 4.72 0.21
N SER A 37 15.63 4.01 -0.71
CA SER A 37 15.93 2.60 -0.53
C SER A 37 16.70 2.36 0.78
N GLU A 38 16.24 1.36 1.55
CA GLU A 38 16.79 1.01 2.87
C GLU A 38 16.72 2.12 3.93
N ALA A 39 16.01 3.24 3.67
CA ALA A 39 15.89 4.34 4.61
C ALA A 39 15.09 3.93 5.86
N ASN A 40 15.49 4.48 7.01
CA ASN A 40 14.71 4.34 8.24
C ASN A 40 13.70 5.49 8.34
N LEU A 41 12.43 5.17 8.12
CA LEU A 41 11.27 6.06 8.26
C LEU A 41 10.34 5.61 9.39
N ARG A 42 10.86 4.79 10.31
CA ARG A 42 10.10 4.25 11.43
C ARG A 42 9.46 5.36 12.26
N GLY A 43 8.14 5.28 12.42
CA GLY A 43 7.37 6.25 13.20
C GLY A 43 7.26 7.64 12.56
N ALA A 44 7.73 7.85 11.33
CA ALA A 44 7.60 9.13 10.65
C ALA A 44 6.15 9.41 10.29
N ASN A 45 5.67 10.63 10.55
CA ASN A 45 4.40 11.09 9.99
C ASN A 45 4.68 11.83 8.68
N LEU A 46 4.41 11.16 7.58
CA LEU A 46 4.55 11.68 6.21
C LEU A 46 3.17 11.97 5.56
N SER A 47 2.13 12.18 6.38
CA SER A 47 0.80 12.54 5.88
C SER A 47 0.91 13.78 4.98
N GLU A 48 0.36 13.69 3.76
CA GLU A 48 0.42 14.73 2.74
C GLU A 48 1.79 15.03 2.10
N ALA A 49 2.88 14.35 2.51
CA ALA A 49 4.15 14.47 1.82
C ALA A 49 4.01 14.01 0.35
N ASP A 50 4.77 14.64 -0.54
CA ASP A 50 4.87 14.15 -1.92
C ASP A 50 5.96 13.07 -2.00
N LEU A 51 5.54 11.84 -2.27
CA LEU A 51 6.39 10.66 -2.47
C LEU A 51 6.27 10.10 -3.90
N SER A 52 5.74 10.89 -4.84
CA SER A 52 5.56 10.44 -6.21
C SER A 52 6.90 10.03 -6.84
N GLY A 53 6.97 8.79 -7.34
CA GLY A 53 8.19 8.23 -7.94
C GLY A 53 9.33 7.92 -6.98
N ALA A 54 9.15 8.06 -5.66
CA ALA A 54 10.18 7.72 -4.68
C ALA A 54 10.46 6.20 -4.66
N ASP A 55 11.73 5.83 -4.58
CA ASP A 55 12.16 4.44 -4.35
C ASP A 55 12.21 4.17 -2.85
N LEU A 56 11.26 3.40 -2.35
CA LEU A 56 11.14 2.96 -0.95
C LEU A 56 11.52 1.48 -0.76
N SER A 57 12.26 0.89 -1.71
CA SER A 57 12.66 -0.52 -1.62
C SER A 57 13.52 -0.77 -0.38
N GLY A 58 13.07 -1.69 0.49
CA GLY A 58 13.76 -2.02 1.74
C GLY A 58 13.68 -0.97 2.84
N ALA A 59 12.94 0.13 2.66
CA ALA A 59 12.75 1.14 3.71
C ALA A 59 11.97 0.58 4.91
N ASP A 60 12.40 0.93 6.13
CA ASP A 60 11.65 0.64 7.36
C ASP A 60 10.57 1.71 7.57
N LEU A 61 9.34 1.37 7.23
CA LEU A 61 8.15 2.21 7.42
C LEU A 61 7.33 1.79 8.64
N SER A 62 7.88 0.95 9.53
CA SER A 62 7.16 0.43 10.70
C SER A 62 6.74 1.57 11.64
N GLY A 63 5.44 1.60 11.98
CA GLY A 63 4.87 2.66 12.83
C GLY A 63 4.84 4.05 12.20
N ALA A 64 5.18 4.22 10.92
CA ALA A 64 4.94 5.47 10.20
C ALA A 64 3.44 5.78 10.16
N ASP A 65 3.07 7.06 10.36
CA ASP A 65 1.66 7.44 10.45
C ASP A 65 0.95 7.25 9.10
N GLN A 66 -0.20 6.58 9.15
CA GLN A 66 -0.67 5.69 8.10
C GLN A 66 -1.82 6.24 7.28
N PHE A 67 -2.22 7.47 7.52
CA PHE A 67 -3.43 7.96 6.85
C PHE A 67 -3.27 8.19 5.35
N ARG A 68 -2.03 8.22 4.81
CA ARG A 68 -1.80 8.51 3.39
C ARG A 68 -0.67 7.73 2.70
N LEU A 69 0.16 6.96 3.45
CA LEU A 69 1.26 6.19 2.87
C LEU A 69 0.98 4.69 2.73
N GLY A 70 -0.16 4.24 3.23
CA GLY A 70 -0.43 2.82 3.39
C GLY A 70 0.18 2.26 4.68
N LYS A 71 -0.46 1.23 5.18
CA LYS A 71 0.01 0.51 6.36
C LYS A 71 1.00 -0.57 5.95
N VAL A 72 2.21 -0.56 6.52
CA VAL A 72 3.04 -1.77 6.54
C VAL A 72 2.44 -2.72 7.57
N LEU A 73 2.11 -3.93 7.15
CA LEU A 73 1.53 -4.93 8.04
C LEU A 73 2.60 -5.52 8.95
N ASP A 74 2.34 -5.51 10.25
CA ASP A 74 3.17 -6.20 11.25
C ASP A 74 2.87 -7.71 11.26
N GLU A 75 1.60 -8.07 10.95
CA GLU A 75 1.12 -9.44 10.89
C GLU A 75 0.35 -9.68 9.59
N PRO A 76 0.24 -10.94 9.12
CA PRO A 76 -0.53 -11.26 7.93
C PRO A 76 -2.01 -10.89 8.07
N LEU A 77 -2.61 -10.44 6.97
CA LEU A 77 -4.03 -10.12 6.87
C LEU A 77 -4.70 -11.01 5.82
N THR A 78 -5.90 -11.50 6.10
CA THR A 78 -6.71 -12.20 5.10
C THR A 78 -7.48 -11.18 4.24
N GLY A 79 -7.36 -11.32 2.92
CA GLY A 79 -8.08 -10.52 1.94
C GLY A 79 -8.95 -11.38 1.03
N TYR A 80 -10.02 -10.79 0.51
CA TYR A 80 -10.99 -11.45 -0.38
C TYR A 80 -11.11 -10.67 -1.69
N LYS A 81 -11.15 -11.38 -2.81
CA LYS A 81 -11.23 -10.75 -4.13
C LYS A 81 -12.18 -11.52 -5.04
N LYS A 82 -13.13 -10.81 -5.65
CA LYS A 82 -13.99 -11.37 -6.68
C LYS A 82 -13.23 -11.47 -8.01
N THR A 83 -13.36 -12.59 -8.66
CA THR A 83 -12.77 -12.87 -9.97
C THR A 83 -13.79 -12.62 -11.09
N LYS A 84 -13.31 -12.65 -12.34
CA LYS A 84 -14.17 -12.52 -13.52
C LYS A 84 -15.27 -13.60 -13.60
N GLU A 85 -14.96 -14.78 -13.11
CA GLU A 85 -15.88 -15.93 -13.05
C GLU A 85 -16.92 -15.79 -11.92
N GLY A 86 -16.88 -14.70 -11.15
CA GLY A 86 -17.77 -14.45 -10.00
C GLY A 86 -17.39 -15.22 -8.74
N VAL A 87 -16.29 -15.97 -8.75
CA VAL A 87 -15.78 -16.69 -7.58
C VAL A 87 -15.00 -15.72 -6.70
N VAL A 88 -15.18 -15.81 -5.38
CA VAL A 88 -14.39 -15.06 -4.42
C VAL A 88 -13.20 -15.89 -3.96
N ILE A 89 -12.01 -15.47 -4.33
CA ILE A 89 -10.76 -16.08 -3.87
C ILE A 89 -10.34 -15.48 -2.53
N THR A 90 -9.60 -16.27 -1.74
CA THR A 90 -8.95 -15.82 -0.51
C THR A 90 -7.45 -15.65 -0.75
N ALA A 91 -6.89 -14.58 -0.22
CA ALA A 91 -5.47 -14.31 -0.26
C ALA A 91 -4.95 -13.93 1.12
N GLU A 92 -3.76 -14.38 1.45
CA GLU A 92 -2.96 -13.86 2.54
C GLU A 92 -2.20 -12.63 2.06
N ILE A 93 -2.33 -11.53 2.76
CA ILE A 93 -1.50 -10.34 2.60
C ILE A 93 -0.40 -10.45 3.65
N PRO A 94 0.85 -10.73 3.28
CA PRO A 94 1.88 -11.11 4.24
C PRO A 94 2.32 -9.93 5.13
N ALA A 95 2.93 -10.24 6.27
CA ALA A 95 3.66 -9.26 7.04
C ALA A 95 4.72 -8.56 6.18
N GLY A 96 4.95 -7.27 6.40
CA GLY A 96 5.80 -6.42 5.58
C GLY A 96 5.20 -6.01 4.23
N ALA A 97 3.94 -6.37 3.93
CA ALA A 97 3.22 -5.79 2.80
C ALA A 97 2.76 -4.37 3.10
N ILE A 98 2.80 -3.50 2.10
CA ILE A 98 2.22 -2.16 2.16
C ILE A 98 0.76 -2.26 1.72
N VAL A 99 -0.17 -1.79 2.55
CA VAL A 99 -1.62 -1.86 2.30
C VAL A 99 -2.24 -0.47 2.38
N PHE A 100 -3.01 -0.12 1.36
CA PHE A 100 -3.89 1.05 1.36
C PHE A 100 -5.35 0.60 1.40
N CYS A 101 -6.15 1.20 2.27
CA CYS A 101 -7.60 0.98 2.32
C CYS A 101 -8.31 2.32 2.16
N ILE A 102 -8.91 2.52 0.99
CA ILE A 102 -9.70 3.72 0.70
C ILE A 102 -11.13 3.48 1.18
N ASN A 103 -11.68 4.43 1.92
CA ASN A 103 -13.07 4.39 2.43
C ASN A 103 -13.44 3.11 3.22
N GLY A 104 -12.44 2.45 3.83
CA GLY A 104 -12.66 1.41 4.83
C GLY A 104 -12.82 -0.02 4.31
N SER A 105 -13.32 -0.25 3.10
CA SER A 105 -13.66 -1.61 2.62
C SER A 105 -12.72 -2.13 1.53
N LYS A 106 -12.52 -1.36 0.45
CA LYS A 106 -11.65 -1.74 -0.66
C LYS A 106 -10.21 -1.37 -0.37
N CYS A 107 -9.36 -2.37 -0.34
CA CYS A 107 -7.93 -2.23 -0.08
C CYS A 107 -7.11 -2.64 -1.30
N ARG A 108 -5.86 -2.20 -1.36
CA ARG A 108 -4.86 -2.69 -2.30
C ARG A 108 -3.54 -2.94 -1.57
N ALA A 109 -2.82 -3.98 -1.97
CA ALA A 109 -1.54 -4.37 -1.41
C ALA A 109 -0.48 -4.54 -2.49
N ASN A 110 0.79 -4.32 -2.10
CA ASN A 110 1.93 -4.58 -2.98
C ASN A 110 2.31 -6.06 -3.03
N LYS A 111 1.88 -6.87 -2.05
CA LYS A 111 2.14 -8.31 -1.98
C LYS A 111 0.87 -9.06 -1.59
N ALA A 112 0.68 -10.25 -2.16
CA ALA A 112 -0.38 -11.17 -1.77
C ALA A 112 0.04 -12.61 -2.11
N LYS A 113 -0.55 -13.60 -1.41
CA LYS A 113 -0.43 -15.03 -1.73
C LYS A 113 -1.83 -15.62 -1.80
N ILE A 114 -2.17 -16.28 -2.89
CA ILE A 114 -3.48 -16.90 -3.07
C ILE A 114 -3.54 -18.19 -2.23
N THR A 115 -4.50 -18.24 -1.28
CA THR A 115 -4.61 -19.33 -0.31
C THR A 115 -5.85 -20.21 -0.51
N ASP A 116 -6.89 -19.70 -1.19
CA ASP A 116 -8.08 -20.49 -1.53
C ASP A 116 -8.74 -19.96 -2.80
N MET A 117 -9.24 -20.86 -3.62
CA MET A 117 -9.87 -20.60 -4.93
C MET A 117 -11.16 -21.41 -5.14
N ASP A 118 -11.80 -21.82 -4.05
CA ASP A 118 -13.04 -22.62 -4.09
C ASP A 118 -12.90 -23.87 -5.00
N GLY A 119 -11.77 -24.57 -4.88
CA GLY A 119 -11.47 -25.77 -5.65
C GLY A 119 -11.17 -25.57 -7.14
N ARG A 120 -11.02 -24.32 -7.60
CA ARG A 120 -10.68 -23.99 -8.98
C ARG A 120 -9.16 -24.00 -9.20
N GLU A 121 -8.75 -24.40 -10.40
CA GLU A 121 -7.31 -24.46 -10.76
C GLU A 121 -6.80 -23.11 -11.27
N VAL A 122 -7.60 -22.41 -12.06
CA VAL A 122 -7.29 -21.10 -12.66
C VAL A 122 -8.52 -20.22 -12.62
N LEU A 123 -8.34 -18.98 -12.20
CA LEU A 123 -9.34 -17.92 -12.26
C LEU A 123 -8.69 -16.65 -12.81
N HIS A 124 -9.50 -15.69 -13.30
CA HIS A 124 -8.99 -14.50 -13.96
C HIS A 124 -9.36 -13.22 -13.22
N SER A 125 -8.52 -12.21 -13.37
CA SER A 125 -8.82 -10.88 -12.87
C SER A 125 -10.05 -10.30 -13.57
N GLN A 126 -10.88 -9.56 -12.80
CA GLN A 126 -12.07 -8.91 -13.34
C GLN A 126 -11.74 -7.78 -14.32
N TYR A 127 -10.59 -7.11 -14.14
CA TYR A 127 -10.20 -5.92 -14.89
C TYR A 127 -9.03 -6.16 -15.85
N ASP A 128 -8.22 -7.18 -15.62
CA ASP A 128 -7.08 -7.56 -16.48
C ASP A 128 -7.23 -9.02 -16.89
N ASN A 129 -7.70 -9.24 -18.12
CA ASN A 129 -7.93 -10.57 -18.65
C ASN A 129 -6.62 -11.39 -18.82
N SER A 130 -5.46 -10.75 -18.80
CA SER A 130 -4.16 -11.42 -18.89
C SER A 130 -3.66 -11.93 -17.54
N LEU A 131 -4.24 -11.43 -16.43
CA LEU A 131 -3.84 -11.80 -15.08
C LEU A 131 -4.65 -13.02 -14.61
N GLU A 132 -3.96 -14.16 -14.50
CA GLU A 132 -4.48 -15.40 -13.93
C GLU A 132 -4.13 -15.51 -12.46
N TYR A 133 -5.03 -16.12 -11.69
CA TYR A 133 -4.82 -16.53 -10.30
C TYR A 133 -4.72 -18.05 -10.20
N ARG A 134 -3.74 -18.52 -9.43
CA ARG A 134 -3.51 -19.93 -9.13
C ARG A 134 -3.29 -20.13 -7.64
N LEU A 135 -3.71 -21.28 -7.12
CA LEU A 135 -3.50 -21.60 -5.71
C LEU A 135 -2.00 -21.60 -5.36
N GLY A 136 -1.65 -20.95 -4.26
CA GLY A 136 -0.26 -20.80 -3.79
C GLY A 136 0.55 -19.74 -4.53
N GLN A 137 -0.03 -19.07 -5.54
CA GLN A 137 0.65 -18.01 -6.29
C GLN A 137 1.02 -16.84 -5.38
N GLU A 138 2.29 -16.43 -5.42
CA GLU A 138 2.77 -15.21 -4.80
C GLU A 138 2.73 -14.06 -5.81
N ILE A 139 2.09 -12.97 -5.42
CA ILE A 139 1.93 -11.75 -6.20
C ILE A 139 2.81 -10.67 -5.58
N ASN A 140 3.71 -10.11 -6.37
CA ASN A 140 4.57 -8.99 -5.98
C ASN A 140 4.44 -7.90 -7.04
N ILE A 141 3.90 -6.75 -6.66
CA ILE A 141 3.68 -5.59 -7.53
C ILE A 141 4.90 -4.67 -7.43
N LYS A 142 5.73 -4.67 -8.49
CA LYS A 142 6.98 -3.89 -8.52
C LYS A 142 6.76 -2.39 -8.69
N ASP A 143 5.72 -2.00 -9.43
CA ASP A 143 5.30 -0.63 -9.71
C ASP A 143 4.14 -0.20 -8.81
N PHE A 144 4.15 -0.64 -7.55
CA PHE A 144 3.09 -0.35 -6.59
C PHE A 144 3.00 1.16 -6.35
N ASN A 145 1.85 1.73 -6.70
CA ASN A 145 1.63 3.16 -6.53
C ASN A 145 1.35 3.49 -5.06
N LEU A 146 2.19 4.34 -4.48
CA LEU A 146 2.09 4.79 -3.08
C LEU A 146 1.08 5.93 -2.87
N MET A 147 0.47 6.46 -3.95
CA MET A 147 -0.55 7.51 -3.83
C MET A 147 -1.88 6.91 -3.37
N TYR A 148 -2.36 7.37 -2.22
CA TYR A 148 -3.58 6.84 -1.58
C TYR A 148 -4.87 7.18 -2.32
N ASN A 149 -4.92 8.32 -3.00
CA ASN A 149 -6.10 8.88 -3.66
C ASN A 149 -6.38 8.32 -5.06
N VAL A 150 -5.61 7.33 -5.51
CA VAL A 150 -5.77 6.69 -6.81
C VAL A 150 -6.45 5.33 -6.62
N GLU A 151 -7.77 5.26 -6.85
CA GLU A 151 -8.55 4.02 -6.65
C GLU A 151 -8.11 2.86 -7.54
N CYS A 152 -7.71 3.15 -8.77
CA CYS A 152 -7.33 2.15 -9.77
C CYS A 152 -5.81 2.08 -9.99
N ALA A 153 -5.01 2.42 -8.97
CA ALA A 153 -3.56 2.29 -9.02
C ALA A 153 -3.12 0.82 -9.03
N SER A 154 -1.88 0.57 -9.49
CA SER A 154 -1.28 -0.77 -9.46
C SER A 154 -1.28 -1.36 -8.06
N GLY A 155 -1.65 -2.63 -7.94
CA GLY A 155 -1.78 -3.32 -6.67
C GLY A 155 -2.71 -4.53 -6.73
N PHE A 156 -2.57 -5.41 -5.76
CA PHE A 156 -3.56 -6.46 -5.53
C PHE A 156 -4.75 -5.87 -4.76
N HIS A 157 -5.85 -5.62 -5.47
CA HIS A 157 -7.08 -5.08 -4.87
C HIS A 157 -7.88 -6.20 -4.20
N PHE A 158 -8.32 -5.96 -2.96
CA PHE A 158 -9.05 -6.92 -2.15
C PHE A 158 -10.02 -6.22 -1.17
N PHE A 159 -10.89 -7.00 -0.55
CA PHE A 159 -11.79 -6.57 0.52
C PHE A 159 -11.41 -7.28 1.83
N LYS A 160 -11.73 -6.66 2.96
CA LYS A 160 -11.46 -7.22 4.28
C LYS A 160 -12.41 -8.34 4.67
N THR A 161 -13.59 -8.35 4.06
CA THR A 161 -14.60 -9.40 4.29
C THR A 161 -15.02 -10.04 2.98
N ARG A 162 -15.37 -11.33 3.06
CA ARG A 162 -15.90 -12.09 1.91
C ARG A 162 -17.19 -11.48 1.38
N LYS A 163 -18.08 -11.02 2.27
CA LYS A 163 -19.35 -10.38 1.90
C LYS A 163 -19.15 -9.15 1.03
N GLU A 164 -18.22 -8.25 1.40
CA GLU A 164 -17.91 -7.06 0.59
C GLU A 164 -17.38 -7.43 -0.80
N ALA A 165 -16.56 -8.50 -0.89
CA ALA A 165 -16.09 -9.00 -2.18
C ALA A 165 -17.22 -9.59 -3.04
N GLU A 166 -18.17 -10.32 -2.44
CA GLU A 166 -19.34 -10.91 -3.12
C GLU A 166 -20.29 -9.83 -3.68
N GLU A 167 -20.53 -8.77 -2.89
CA GLU A 167 -21.42 -7.66 -3.23
C GLU A 167 -20.81 -6.67 -4.24
N TYR A 168 -19.49 -6.75 -4.48
CA TYR A 168 -18.79 -5.86 -5.42
C TYR A 168 -19.13 -6.21 -6.88
N ASN A 169 -19.58 -5.20 -7.64
CA ASN A 169 -19.99 -5.32 -9.06
C ASN A 169 -19.01 -4.61 -9.98
#